data_517068419ffc71abfe6a13f3261192ab
#
_entry.id   517068419ffc71abfe6a13f3261192ab
#
_cell.length_a   1.000
_cell.length_b   1.000
_cell.length_c   1.000
_cell.angle_alpha   90.00
_cell.angle_beta   90.00
_cell.angle_gamma   90.00
#
_symmetry.space_group_name_H-M   'P 1'
#
loop_
_entity.id
_entity.type
_entity.pdbx_description
1 polymer ?
#
loop_
_entity_poly.entity_id
_entity_poly.type
_entity_poly.pdbx_seq_one_letter_code
_entity_poly.pdbx_strand_id
1 'polypeptide(L)'
;MDQGTTSSRAIVFEHGGGIRAVAQKEFQQIFPRIGWVEHDPREIWSSQLEVARTALTQAGIKAGDLAAIGITNQRETTVLWDRGTGEPVHNAIVW
;
A
#
# COMPACT_ATOMS: atom_id res chain seq x y z
N MET A 1 -2.57 2.75 7.12
CA MET A 1 -2.13 2.36 5.77
C MET A 1 -3.29 1.65 5.10
N ASP A 2 -3.64 2.08 3.91
CA ASP A 2 -4.79 1.55 3.16
C ASP A 2 -4.29 1.11 1.77
N GLN A 3 -4.26 -0.20 1.54
CA GLN A 3 -3.89 -0.79 0.26
C GLN A 3 -5.17 -1.09 -0.52
N GLY A 4 -5.58 -0.13 -1.32
CA GLY A 4 -6.75 -0.27 -2.18
C GLY A 4 -6.47 -1.04 -3.48
N THR A 5 -7.51 -1.23 -4.28
CA THR A 5 -7.42 -1.96 -5.56
C THR A 5 -6.74 -1.13 -6.67
N THR A 6 -6.80 0.19 -6.59
CA THR A 6 -6.25 1.09 -7.62
C THR A 6 -5.16 2.02 -7.10
N SER A 7 -5.03 2.14 -5.78
CA SER A 7 -4.09 3.07 -5.17
C SER A 7 -3.68 2.63 -3.77
N SER A 8 -2.49 3.05 -3.39
CA SER A 8 -1.99 2.97 -2.02
C SER A 8 -2.23 4.30 -1.32
N ARG A 9 -2.62 4.27 -0.05
CA ARG A 9 -2.89 5.45 0.77
C ARG A 9 -2.29 5.31 2.16
N ALA A 10 -1.83 6.41 2.71
CA ALA A 10 -1.46 6.52 4.12
C ALA A 10 -2.11 7.75 4.73
N ILE A 11 -2.66 7.59 5.91
CA ILE A 11 -3.28 8.65 6.68
C ILE A 11 -2.62 8.70 8.04
N VAL A 12 -2.21 9.88 8.47
CA VAL A 12 -1.74 10.15 9.83
C VAL A 12 -2.88 10.77 10.62
N PHE A 13 -3.27 10.13 11.69
CA PHE A 13 -4.29 10.61 12.62
C PHE A 13 -3.66 11.19 13.87
N GLU A 14 -4.26 12.22 14.43
CA GLU A 14 -3.96 12.71 15.76
C GLU A 14 -4.66 11.87 16.83
N HIS A 15 -4.21 12.01 18.08
CA HIS A 15 -4.78 11.28 19.22
C HIS A 15 -6.31 11.47 19.36
N GLY A 16 -6.83 12.64 19.02
CA GLY A 16 -8.27 12.94 19.03
C GLY A 16 -9.05 12.44 17.82
N GLY A 17 -8.40 11.70 16.88
CA GLY A 17 -9.03 11.16 15.67
C GLY A 17 -9.04 12.12 14.47
N GLY A 18 -8.50 13.34 14.62
CA GLY A 18 -8.35 14.27 13.49
C GLY A 18 -7.33 13.78 12.47
N ILE A 19 -7.55 14.09 11.20
CA ILE A 19 -6.59 13.79 10.12
C ILE A 19 -5.54 14.89 10.07
N ARG A 20 -4.28 14.50 10.22
CA ARG A 20 -3.12 15.40 10.18
C ARG A 20 -2.46 15.45 8.80
N ALA A 21 -2.39 14.33 8.12
CA ALA A 21 -1.86 14.25 6.77
C ALA A 21 -2.45 13.07 6.01
N VAL A 22 -2.53 13.20 4.68
CA VAL A 22 -2.95 12.13 3.76
C VAL A 22 -2.01 12.13 2.56
N ALA A 23 -1.50 10.97 2.20
CA ALA A 23 -0.79 10.76 0.95
C ALA A 23 -1.39 9.57 0.20
N GLN A 24 -1.53 9.69 -1.10
CA GLN A 24 -2.09 8.66 -1.97
C GLN A 24 -1.31 8.60 -3.27
N LYS A 25 -1.16 7.39 -3.82
CA LYS A 25 -0.53 7.14 -5.11
C LYS A 25 -1.24 6.00 -5.81
N GLU A 26 -1.61 6.20 -7.06
CA GLU A 26 -2.09 5.15 -7.94
C GLU A 26 -0.92 4.25 -8.36
N PHE A 27 -1.21 2.99 -8.66
CA PHE A 27 -0.26 2.04 -9.22
C PHE A 27 -0.84 1.37 -10.46
N GLN A 28 0.05 0.78 -11.25
CA GLN A 28 -0.30 0.24 -12.55
C GLN A 28 -1.25 -0.96 -12.44
N GLN A 29 -2.30 -0.93 -13.27
CA GLN A 29 -3.16 -2.08 -13.52
C GLN A 29 -2.60 -2.83 -14.72
N ILE A 30 -2.42 -4.14 -14.59
CA ILE A 30 -1.88 -5.01 -15.65
C ILE A 30 -3.04 -5.83 -16.20
N PHE A 31 -3.23 -5.82 -17.51
CA PHE A 31 -4.31 -6.53 -18.20
C PHE A 31 -3.72 -7.60 -19.13
N PRO A 32 -3.38 -8.82 -18.62
CA PRO A 32 -2.75 -9.87 -19.42
C PRO A 32 -3.66 -10.38 -20.55
N ARG A 33 -4.96 -10.36 -20.30
CA ARG A 33 -6.02 -10.78 -21.24
C ARG A 33 -7.28 -9.98 -20.97
N ILE A 34 -8.23 -9.99 -21.90
CA ILE A 34 -9.56 -9.38 -21.73
C ILE A 34 -10.23 -9.95 -20.47
N GLY A 35 -10.64 -9.07 -19.57
CA GLY A 35 -11.31 -9.43 -18.31
C GLY A 35 -10.36 -9.90 -17.19
N TRP A 36 -9.06 -9.93 -17.43
CA TRP A 36 -8.06 -10.25 -16.40
C TRP A 36 -7.38 -9.00 -15.90
N VAL A 37 -7.21 -8.91 -14.58
CA VAL A 37 -6.47 -7.82 -13.93
C VAL A 37 -5.43 -8.41 -13.00
N GLU A 38 -4.22 -7.90 -13.08
CA GLU A 38 -3.12 -8.26 -12.19
C GLU A 38 -2.43 -7.01 -11.66
N HIS A 39 -1.81 -7.16 -10.50
CA HIS A 39 -0.94 -6.14 -9.90
C HIS A 39 0.46 -6.69 -9.68
N ASP A 40 1.48 -5.86 -9.88
CA ASP A 40 2.85 -6.18 -9.47
C ASP A 40 2.97 -6.01 -7.94
N PRO A 41 3.28 -7.08 -7.18
CA PRO A 41 3.45 -6.97 -5.73
C PRO A 41 4.58 -6.04 -5.30
N ARG A 42 5.61 -5.87 -6.13
CA ARG A 42 6.70 -4.92 -5.86
C ARG A 42 6.21 -3.48 -5.92
N GLU A 43 5.36 -3.18 -6.89
CA GLU A 43 4.76 -1.84 -7.03
C GLU A 43 3.79 -1.55 -5.89
N ILE A 44 2.98 -2.55 -5.47
CA ILE A 44 2.14 -2.44 -4.27
C ILE A 44 3.00 -2.07 -3.05
N TRP A 45 4.08 -2.79 -2.81
CA TRP A 45 4.98 -2.53 -1.68
C TRP A 45 5.64 -1.15 -1.76
N SER A 46 6.23 -0.82 -2.91
CA SER A 46 6.96 0.44 -3.08
C SER A 46 6.04 1.66 -2.98
N SER A 47 4.86 1.60 -3.59
CA SER A 47 3.88 2.70 -3.51
C SER A 47 3.34 2.88 -2.09
N GLN A 48 3.08 1.79 -1.36
CA GLN A 48 2.60 1.87 0.02
C GLN A 48 3.68 2.46 0.95
N LEU A 49 4.94 2.09 0.77
CA LEU A 49 6.06 2.64 1.54
C LEU A 49 6.29 4.13 1.21
N GLU A 50 6.17 4.51 -0.06
CA GLU A 50 6.30 5.90 -0.51
C GLU A 50 5.22 6.78 0.12
N VAL A 51 3.95 6.40 0.04
CA VAL A 51 2.87 7.21 0.62
C VAL A 51 2.95 7.28 2.14
N ALA A 52 3.42 6.22 2.81
CA ALA A 52 3.65 6.25 4.25
C ALA A 52 4.72 7.28 4.62
N ARG A 53 5.85 7.30 3.92
CA ARG A 53 6.93 8.29 4.14
C ARG A 53 6.47 9.71 3.82
N THR A 54 5.74 9.89 2.73
CA THR A 54 5.18 11.19 2.34
C THR A 54 4.21 11.72 3.39
N ALA A 55 3.31 10.88 3.91
CA ALA A 55 2.37 11.29 4.96
C ALA A 55 3.08 11.70 6.26
N LEU A 56 4.14 10.97 6.66
CA LEU A 56 4.96 11.36 7.82
C LEU A 56 5.64 12.72 7.62
N THR A 57 6.22 12.94 6.43
CA THR A 57 6.87 14.21 6.09
C THR A 57 5.86 15.37 6.12
N GLN A 58 4.68 15.19 5.51
CA GLN A 58 3.60 16.19 5.52
C GLN A 58 3.08 16.47 6.93
N ALA A 59 2.99 15.44 7.77
CA ALA A 59 2.61 15.58 9.18
C ALA A 59 3.69 16.24 10.05
N GLY A 60 4.93 16.34 9.57
CA GLY A 60 6.08 16.88 10.31
C GLY A 60 6.51 15.98 11.49
N ILE A 61 6.34 14.65 11.37
CA ILE A 61 6.67 13.68 12.39
C ILE A 61 7.60 12.58 11.85
N LYS A 62 8.23 11.85 12.76
CA LYS A 62 9.07 10.68 12.47
C LYS A 62 8.29 9.40 12.73
N ALA A 63 8.75 8.29 12.17
CA ALA A 63 8.14 6.98 12.40
C ALA A 63 8.11 6.58 13.90
N GLY A 64 9.13 7.01 14.66
CA GLY A 64 9.20 6.75 16.12
C GLY A 64 8.15 7.51 16.95
N ASP A 65 7.49 8.52 16.37
CA ASP A 65 6.43 9.27 17.03
C ASP A 65 5.05 8.60 16.91
N LEU A 66 4.95 7.53 16.10
CA LEU A 66 3.72 6.78 15.92
C LEU A 66 3.45 5.86 17.10
N ALA A 67 2.26 5.93 17.67
CA ALA A 67 1.81 5.02 18.70
C ALA A 67 1.44 3.62 18.16
N ALA A 68 0.90 3.57 16.95
CA ALA A 68 0.48 2.33 16.29
C ALA A 68 0.36 2.51 14.76
N ILE A 69 0.31 1.39 14.06
CA ILE A 69 0.01 1.33 12.62
C ILE A 69 -1.19 0.42 12.41
N GLY A 70 -2.24 0.96 11.81
CA GLY A 70 -3.36 0.20 11.31
C GLY A 70 -3.19 -0.09 9.82
N ILE A 71 -3.55 -1.29 9.40
CA ILE A 71 -3.45 -1.73 8.01
C ILE A 71 -4.80 -2.24 7.54
N THR A 72 -5.25 -1.74 6.40
CA THR A 72 -6.35 -2.32 5.63
C THR A 72 -5.88 -2.64 4.21
N ASN A 73 -6.47 -3.61 3.57
CA ASN A 73 -6.03 -4.12 2.28
C ASN A 73 -7.18 -4.43 1.34
N GLN A 74 -6.89 -4.53 0.05
CA GLN A 74 -7.82 -5.10 -0.91
C GLN A 74 -8.06 -6.57 -0.59
N ARG A 75 -9.34 -6.97 -0.53
CA ARG A 75 -9.73 -8.34 -0.20
C ARG A 75 -9.56 -9.27 -1.40
N GLU A 76 -9.47 -10.58 -1.13
CA GLU A 76 -9.48 -11.66 -2.12
C GLU A 76 -8.30 -11.64 -3.12
N THR A 77 -7.27 -10.85 -2.83
CA THR A 77 -6.04 -10.80 -3.62
C THR A 77 -4.91 -11.47 -2.85
N THR A 78 -4.33 -12.50 -3.43
CA THR A 78 -3.27 -13.30 -2.79
C THR A 78 -1.94 -13.01 -3.46
N VAL A 79 -0.90 -12.79 -2.66
CA VAL A 79 0.49 -12.68 -3.09
C VAL A 79 1.28 -13.87 -2.58
N LEU A 80 2.03 -14.52 -3.47
CA LEU A 80 2.99 -15.56 -3.15
C LEU A 80 4.39 -15.07 -3.46
N TRP A 81 5.33 -15.32 -2.53
CA TRP A 81 6.73 -14.93 -2.72
C TRP A 81 7.67 -16.06 -2.28
N ASP A 82 8.85 -16.06 -2.85
CA ASP A 82 9.92 -16.95 -2.43
C ASP A 82 10.43 -16.56 -1.05
N ARG A 83 10.46 -17.50 -0.12
CA ARG A 83 10.83 -17.23 1.27
C ARG A 83 12.30 -16.85 1.44
N GLY A 84 13.18 -17.37 0.60
CA GLY A 84 14.61 -17.12 0.68
C GLY A 84 15.03 -15.79 0.08
N THR A 85 14.38 -15.39 -1.02
CA THR A 85 14.72 -14.18 -1.78
C THR A 85 13.80 -13.00 -1.51
N GLY A 86 12.57 -13.25 -1.04
CA GLY A 86 11.52 -12.23 -0.92
C GLY A 86 10.88 -11.83 -2.25
N GLU A 87 11.26 -12.49 -3.36
CA GLU A 87 10.75 -12.16 -4.68
C GLU A 87 9.35 -12.75 -4.91
N PRO A 88 8.40 -11.99 -5.47
CA PRO A 88 7.09 -12.53 -5.82
C PRO A 88 7.22 -13.60 -6.91
N VAL A 89 6.49 -14.71 -6.75
CA VAL A 89 6.47 -15.83 -7.69
C VAL A 89 5.68 -15.47 -8.94
N HIS A 90 4.64 -14.66 -8.80
CA HIS A 90 3.77 -14.20 -9.87
C HIS A 90 3.12 -12.86 -9.48
N ASN A 91 2.57 -12.16 -10.45
CA ASN A 91 1.71 -11.01 -10.16
C ASN A 91 0.51 -11.42 -9.30
N ALA A 92 0.02 -10.49 -8.49
CA ALA A 92 -1.21 -10.69 -7.74
C ALA A 92 -2.42 -10.66 -8.69
N ILE A 93 -3.21 -11.72 -8.69
CA ILE A 93 -4.44 -11.79 -9.49
C ILE A 93 -5.53 -11.03 -8.74
N VAL A 94 -6.20 -10.15 -9.45
CA VAL A 94 -7.26 -9.28 -8.92
C VAL A 94 -8.61 -9.75 -9.46
N TRP A 95 -9.58 -9.78 -8.61
CA TRP A 95 -10.97 -10.15 -8.97
C TRP A 95 -11.69 -9.12 -9.83
#